data_f31f4a846d9ab9b314edfc0aabb02104
#
_entry.id   f31f4a846d9ab9b314edfc0aabb02104
#
_cell.length_a   1.000
_cell.length_b   1.000
_cell.length_c   1.000
_cell.angle_alpha   90.00
_cell.angle_beta   90.00
_cell.angle_gamma   90.00
#
_symmetry.space_group_name_H-M   'P 1'
#
loop_
_entity.id
_entity.type
_entity.pdbx_description
1 polymer ?
#
loop_
_entity_poly.entity_id
_entity_poly.type
_entity_poly.pdbx_seq_one_letter_code
_entity_poly.pdbx_strand_id
1 'polypeptide(L)'
;APHARCYFDNAPAAERLDLAAVLSRPDEGTHLYACGPAGFIEAALAQAHALGWPEANLHREYFGAAPQPPAAGETGDAGAFRIRLAQRGETVEVGAGETAILALRRCGVDWPTSCEQGVCGTCLTRVLEGEPVHQDQYLTDEERASGCFLPCVSRAKGLLVLDM
;
A
#
# COMPACT_ATOMS: atom_id res chain seq x y z
N ALA A 1 -4.66 -29.24 -16.83
CA ALA A 1 -3.45 -28.40 -16.68
C ALA A 1 -3.86 -27.10 -16.02
N PRO A 2 -3.09 -26.58 -15.06
CA PRO A 2 -3.40 -25.28 -14.45
C PRO A 2 -3.27 -24.19 -15.51
N HIS A 3 -4.36 -23.47 -15.75
CA HIS A 3 -4.40 -22.35 -16.68
C HIS A 3 -3.99 -21.07 -15.92
N ALA A 4 -2.74 -21.03 -15.46
CA ALA A 4 -2.18 -19.85 -14.80
C ALA A 4 -1.25 -19.10 -15.77
N ARG A 5 -1.35 -17.77 -15.78
CA ARG A 5 -0.41 -16.87 -16.44
C ARG A 5 0.17 -15.94 -15.41
N CYS A 6 1.48 -15.75 -15.44
CA CYS A 6 2.17 -14.79 -14.59
C CYS A 6 2.53 -13.55 -15.42
N TYR A 7 2.32 -12.38 -14.83
CA TYR A 7 2.71 -11.09 -15.39
C TYR A 7 3.59 -10.38 -14.36
N PHE A 8 4.58 -9.63 -14.82
CA PHE A 8 5.53 -8.94 -13.96
C PHE A 8 5.55 -7.45 -14.28
N ASP A 9 5.48 -6.59 -13.27
CA ASP A 9 5.44 -5.13 -13.44
C ASP A 9 6.72 -4.56 -14.04
N ASN A 10 7.86 -5.24 -13.86
CA ASN A 10 9.15 -4.89 -14.43
C ASN A 10 9.39 -5.46 -15.84
N ALA A 11 8.45 -6.21 -16.40
CA ALA A 11 8.53 -6.71 -17.77
C ALA A 11 8.35 -5.57 -18.81
N PRO A 12 8.76 -5.77 -20.08
CA PRO A 12 8.42 -4.87 -21.17
C PRO A 12 6.92 -4.61 -21.25
N ALA A 13 6.50 -3.41 -21.66
CA ALA A 13 5.10 -2.99 -21.63
C ALA A 13 4.13 -3.99 -22.33
N ALA A 14 4.57 -4.62 -23.41
CA ALA A 14 3.78 -5.61 -24.16
C ALA A 14 3.58 -6.95 -23.41
N GLU A 15 4.35 -7.19 -22.36
CA GLU A 15 4.32 -8.43 -21.56
C GLU A 15 3.68 -8.23 -20.18
N ARG A 16 3.30 -6.99 -19.86
CA ARG A 16 2.60 -6.68 -18.60
C ARG A 16 1.14 -7.09 -18.67
N LEU A 17 0.50 -7.18 -17.51
CA LEU A 17 -0.93 -7.43 -17.42
C LEU A 17 -1.73 -6.30 -18.10
N ASP A 18 -2.42 -6.64 -19.15
CA ASP A 18 -3.42 -5.77 -19.79
C ASP A 18 -4.82 -6.19 -19.28
N LEU A 19 -5.34 -5.45 -18.31
CA LEU A 19 -6.66 -5.71 -17.73
C LEU A 19 -7.78 -5.59 -18.78
N ALA A 20 -7.66 -4.65 -19.73
CA ALA A 20 -8.67 -4.50 -20.77
C ALA A 20 -8.72 -5.73 -21.68
N ALA A 21 -7.57 -6.27 -22.06
CA ALA A 21 -7.49 -7.46 -22.89
C ALA A 21 -8.01 -8.71 -22.15
N VAL A 22 -7.62 -8.89 -20.87
CA VAL A 22 -8.01 -10.06 -20.07
C VAL A 22 -9.50 -10.05 -19.75
N LEU A 23 -10.09 -8.87 -19.49
CA LEU A 23 -11.50 -8.72 -19.12
C LEU A 23 -12.43 -8.43 -20.30
N SER A 24 -11.92 -8.42 -21.53
CA SER A 24 -12.64 -7.94 -22.72
C SER A 24 -13.89 -8.75 -23.10
N ARG A 25 -14.06 -9.96 -22.59
CA ARG A 25 -15.18 -10.86 -22.96
C ARG A 25 -15.73 -11.56 -21.71
N PRO A 26 -16.69 -10.93 -21.00
CA PRO A 26 -17.44 -11.65 -20.00
C PRO A 26 -18.40 -12.62 -20.68
N ASP A 27 -18.08 -13.91 -20.65
CA ASP A 27 -19.04 -14.94 -21.04
C ASP A 27 -20.12 -15.07 -19.97
N GLU A 28 -21.32 -15.49 -20.35
CA GLU A 28 -22.43 -15.73 -19.43
C GLU A 28 -22.01 -16.77 -18.38
N GLY A 29 -22.05 -16.40 -17.08
CA GLY A 29 -21.62 -17.26 -15.97
C GLY A 29 -20.13 -17.14 -15.61
N THR A 30 -19.36 -16.28 -16.27
CA THR A 30 -17.98 -15.97 -15.86
C THR A 30 -17.97 -15.02 -14.67
N HIS A 31 -17.13 -15.31 -13.66
CA HIS A 31 -16.95 -14.48 -12.47
C HIS A 31 -15.51 -13.99 -12.37
N LEU A 32 -15.34 -12.72 -12.03
CA LEU A 32 -14.06 -12.13 -11.69
C LEU A 32 -13.83 -12.19 -10.17
N TYR A 33 -12.71 -12.75 -9.77
CA TYR A 33 -12.23 -12.72 -8.39
C TYR A 33 -10.92 -11.93 -8.35
N ALA A 34 -10.96 -10.74 -7.76
CA ALA A 34 -9.80 -9.86 -7.63
C ALA A 34 -9.30 -9.87 -6.18
N CYS A 35 -8.02 -10.13 -6.01
CA CYS A 35 -7.35 -10.15 -4.71
C CYS A 35 -5.95 -9.56 -4.85
N GLY A 36 -5.52 -8.73 -3.90
CA GLY A 36 -4.20 -8.08 -3.95
C GLY A 36 -4.23 -6.66 -3.36
N PRO A 37 -3.29 -5.80 -3.75
CA PRO A 37 -3.27 -4.40 -3.34
C PRO A 37 -4.54 -3.65 -3.75
N ALA A 38 -5.03 -2.74 -2.89
CA ALA A 38 -6.28 -2.02 -3.12
C ALA A 38 -6.33 -1.35 -4.50
N GLY A 39 -5.28 -0.65 -4.91
CA GLY A 39 -5.22 0.00 -6.22
C GLY A 39 -5.33 -0.97 -7.40
N PHE A 40 -4.82 -2.20 -7.28
CA PHE A 40 -5.02 -3.24 -8.28
C PHE A 40 -6.47 -3.71 -8.34
N ILE A 41 -7.07 -3.98 -7.17
CA ILE A 41 -8.48 -4.40 -7.08
C ILE A 41 -9.38 -3.31 -7.68
N GLU A 42 -9.19 -2.06 -7.30
CA GLU A 42 -9.96 -0.92 -7.81
C GLU A 42 -9.82 -0.78 -9.33
N ALA A 43 -8.59 -0.87 -9.86
CA ALA A 43 -8.35 -0.81 -11.30
C ALA A 43 -9.04 -1.98 -12.05
N ALA A 44 -8.96 -3.20 -11.51
CA ALA A 44 -9.59 -4.37 -12.11
C ALA A 44 -11.12 -4.26 -12.14
N LEU A 45 -11.73 -3.82 -11.03
CA LEU A 45 -13.18 -3.62 -10.94
C LEU A 45 -13.65 -2.47 -11.84
N ALA A 46 -12.95 -1.34 -11.84
CA ALA A 46 -13.27 -0.21 -12.72
C ALA A 46 -13.21 -0.61 -14.20
N GLN A 47 -12.21 -1.39 -14.60
CA GLN A 47 -12.09 -1.90 -15.96
C GLN A 47 -13.21 -2.89 -16.29
N ALA A 48 -13.57 -3.79 -15.37
CA ALA A 48 -14.68 -4.73 -15.57
C ALA A 48 -16.02 -3.99 -15.74
N HIS A 49 -16.31 -2.99 -14.89
CA HIS A 49 -17.50 -2.15 -15.05
C HIS A 49 -17.53 -1.43 -16.39
N ALA A 50 -16.42 -0.85 -16.84
CA ALA A 50 -16.32 -0.19 -18.14
C ALA A 50 -16.58 -1.13 -19.32
N LEU A 51 -16.30 -2.43 -19.14
CA LEU A 51 -16.53 -3.48 -20.13
C LEU A 51 -17.91 -4.16 -19.99
N GLY A 52 -18.77 -3.68 -19.09
CA GLY A 52 -20.15 -4.15 -18.95
C GLY A 52 -20.31 -5.44 -18.13
N TRP A 53 -19.36 -5.79 -17.28
CA TRP A 53 -19.50 -6.93 -16.36
C TRP A 53 -20.66 -6.71 -15.37
N PRO A 54 -21.53 -7.72 -15.15
CA PRO A 54 -22.56 -7.62 -14.11
C PRO A 54 -21.95 -7.52 -12.72
N GLU A 55 -22.48 -6.64 -11.87
CA GLU A 55 -22.01 -6.48 -10.48
C GLU A 55 -22.04 -7.80 -9.69
N ALA A 56 -23.03 -8.64 -9.94
CA ALA A 56 -23.17 -9.96 -9.30
C ALA A 56 -22.02 -10.93 -9.64
N ASN A 57 -21.24 -10.65 -10.69
CA ASN A 57 -20.12 -11.49 -11.13
C ASN A 57 -18.76 -10.92 -10.70
N LEU A 58 -18.75 -9.79 -9.98
CA LEU A 58 -17.52 -9.12 -9.51
C LEU A 58 -17.31 -9.42 -8.03
N HIS A 59 -16.23 -10.13 -7.74
CA HIS A 59 -15.86 -10.52 -6.38
C HIS A 59 -14.50 -9.95 -6.03
N ARG A 60 -14.37 -9.43 -4.81
CA ARG A 60 -13.13 -8.88 -4.31
C ARG A 60 -12.84 -9.38 -2.91
N GLU A 61 -11.57 -9.59 -2.64
CA GLU A 61 -11.09 -9.91 -1.31
C GLU A 61 -9.88 -9.05 -0.99
N TYR A 62 -10.01 -8.22 0.04
CA TYR A 62 -8.91 -7.40 0.54
C TYR A 62 -8.18 -8.20 1.61
N PHE A 63 -6.85 -8.34 1.49
CA PHE A 63 -6.02 -8.94 2.56
C PHE A 63 -5.85 -8.01 3.78
N GLY A 64 -6.54 -6.90 3.82
CA GLY A 64 -6.56 -5.92 4.89
C GLY A 64 -7.89 -5.19 4.93
N ALA A 65 -8.01 -4.22 5.84
CA ALA A 65 -9.19 -3.37 5.84
C ALA A 65 -9.41 -2.77 4.45
N ALA A 66 -10.66 -2.84 3.99
CA ALA A 66 -11.06 -2.10 2.79
C ALA A 66 -10.57 -0.65 2.94
N PRO A 67 -10.12 0.01 1.84
CA PRO A 67 -9.75 1.41 1.90
C PRO A 67 -10.90 2.18 2.52
N GLN A 68 -10.77 2.54 3.79
CA GLN A 68 -11.68 3.50 4.37
C GLN A 68 -11.27 4.86 3.80
N PRO A 69 -12.21 5.64 3.27
CA PRO A 69 -11.93 7.04 3.04
C PRO A 69 -11.39 7.58 4.37
N PRO A 70 -10.34 8.42 4.38
CA PRO A 70 -9.82 8.98 5.61
C PRO A 70 -11.00 9.51 6.41
N ALA A 71 -11.18 9.02 7.64
CA ALA A 71 -12.27 9.44 8.50
C ALA A 71 -12.21 10.97 8.55
N ALA A 72 -13.26 11.62 8.09
CA ALA A 72 -13.36 13.06 8.11
C ALA A 72 -13.33 13.49 9.58
N GLY A 73 -12.17 13.84 10.11
CA GLY A 73 -12.00 14.27 11.49
C GLY A 73 -10.66 13.95 12.14
N GLU A 74 -9.88 12.98 11.65
CA GLU A 74 -8.58 12.62 12.24
C GLU A 74 -7.41 12.66 11.24
N THR A 75 -7.51 13.41 10.19
CA THR A 75 -6.32 13.96 9.55
C THR A 75 -5.77 15.05 10.48
N GLY A 76 -5.30 14.63 11.64
CA GLY A 76 -4.40 15.46 12.41
C GLY A 76 -3.34 15.92 11.42
N ASP A 77 -3.09 17.21 11.40
CA ASP A 77 -2.16 17.98 10.56
C ASP A 77 -0.79 17.28 10.40
N ALA A 78 -0.80 16.10 9.79
CA ALA A 78 0.38 15.35 9.41
C ALA A 78 0.86 15.92 8.09
N GLY A 79 1.26 17.19 8.12
CA GLY A 79 1.93 17.88 7.04
C GLY A 79 3.18 17.12 6.57
N ALA A 80 3.99 17.71 5.75
CA ALA A 80 5.29 17.15 5.42
C ALA A 80 6.11 16.91 6.69
N PHE A 81 6.86 15.80 6.75
CA PHE A 81 7.75 15.47 7.88
C PHE A 81 9.08 14.94 7.35
N ARG A 82 10.02 14.69 8.23
CA ARG A 82 11.35 14.19 7.88
C ARG A 82 11.65 12.88 8.58
N ILE A 83 12.34 12.00 7.89
CA ILE A 83 12.85 10.75 8.44
C ILE A 83 14.37 10.81 8.40
N ARG A 84 15.02 10.59 9.54
CA ARG A 84 16.45 10.34 9.63
C ARG A 84 16.68 8.83 9.76
N LEU A 85 17.48 8.29 8.86
CA LEU A 85 17.89 6.90 8.88
C LEU A 85 19.11 6.78 9.80
N ALA A 86 18.93 6.10 10.94
CA ALA A 86 19.96 6.07 12.00
C ALA A 86 21.24 5.39 11.53
N GLN A 87 21.13 4.31 10.73
CA GLN A 87 22.28 3.53 10.26
C GLN A 87 23.04 4.21 9.12
N ARG A 88 22.35 5.05 8.32
CA ARG A 88 22.92 5.74 7.15
C ARG A 88 23.29 7.19 7.44
N GLY A 89 22.71 7.80 8.46
CA GLY A 89 22.86 9.23 8.77
C GLY A 89 22.15 10.18 7.80
N GLU A 90 21.42 9.64 6.81
CA GLU A 90 20.70 10.40 5.80
C GLU A 90 19.35 10.89 6.33
N THR A 91 18.89 12.04 5.82
CA THR A 91 17.56 12.56 6.12
C THR A 91 16.73 12.62 4.85
N VAL A 92 15.54 12.02 4.89
CA VAL A 92 14.56 11.95 3.80
C VAL A 92 13.37 12.84 4.13
N GLU A 93 12.98 13.72 3.23
CA GLU A 93 11.74 14.48 3.34
C GLU A 93 10.56 13.68 2.80
N VAL A 94 9.47 13.65 3.56
CA VAL A 94 8.21 12.99 3.21
C VAL A 94 7.15 14.05 3.00
N GLY A 95 6.62 14.15 1.80
CA GLY A 95 5.58 15.12 1.44
C GLY A 95 4.24 14.85 2.15
N ALA A 96 3.37 15.86 2.22
CA ALA A 96 2.06 15.74 2.87
C ALA A 96 1.16 14.63 2.28
N GLY A 97 1.25 14.35 0.98
CA GLY A 97 0.50 13.29 0.28
C GLY A 97 1.35 12.06 -0.04
N GLU A 98 2.59 11.97 0.45
CA GLU A 98 3.53 10.90 0.13
C GLU A 98 3.64 9.93 1.31
N THR A 99 3.69 8.63 1.06
CA THR A 99 4.00 7.66 2.13
C THR A 99 5.51 7.65 2.43
N ALA A 100 5.89 7.29 3.65
CA ALA A 100 7.30 7.18 4.01
C ALA A 100 8.04 6.16 3.11
N ILE A 101 7.39 5.07 2.73
CA ILE A 101 7.95 4.07 1.80
C ILE A 101 8.27 4.67 0.42
N LEU A 102 7.38 5.47 -0.14
CA LEU A 102 7.63 6.13 -1.44
C LEU A 102 8.80 7.11 -1.35
N ALA A 103 8.85 7.90 -0.28
CA ALA A 103 9.96 8.82 -0.04
C ALA A 103 11.30 8.09 0.11
N LEU A 104 11.33 6.97 0.85
CA LEU A 104 12.51 6.12 1.01
C LEU A 104 12.98 5.55 -0.33
N ARG A 105 12.08 4.98 -1.12
CA ARG A 105 12.39 4.45 -2.46
C ARG A 105 12.97 5.52 -3.40
N ARG A 106 12.39 6.73 -3.37
CA ARG A 106 12.88 7.88 -4.14
C ARG A 106 14.33 8.25 -3.80
N CYS A 107 14.74 8.02 -2.56
CA CYS A 107 16.12 8.23 -2.08
C CYS A 107 16.99 6.97 -2.18
N GLY A 108 16.56 5.94 -2.91
CA GLY A 108 17.34 4.72 -3.12
C GLY A 108 17.38 3.78 -1.90
N VAL A 109 16.47 3.94 -0.97
CA VAL A 109 16.31 3.04 0.19
C VAL A 109 15.22 2.04 -0.13
N ASP A 110 15.62 0.79 -0.41
CA ASP A 110 14.70 -0.32 -0.64
C ASP A 110 14.38 -1.00 0.69
N TRP A 111 13.21 -0.69 1.25
CA TRP A 111 12.72 -1.29 2.49
C TRP A 111 11.64 -2.33 2.20
N PRO A 112 11.66 -3.49 2.87
CA PRO A 112 10.70 -4.56 2.61
C PRO A 112 9.25 -4.08 2.72
N THR A 113 8.44 -4.35 1.70
CA THR A 113 7.00 -4.05 1.69
C THR A 113 6.21 -5.17 1.04
N SER A 114 4.91 -5.25 1.34
CA SER A 114 3.99 -6.19 0.71
C SER A 114 2.64 -5.52 0.47
N CYS A 115 1.74 -5.44 1.47
CA CYS A 115 0.38 -4.94 1.28
C CYS A 115 0.30 -3.42 1.04
N GLU A 116 1.23 -2.65 1.58
CA GLU A 116 1.25 -1.17 1.60
C GLU A 116 -0.04 -0.53 2.19
N GLN A 117 -0.77 -1.28 3.02
CA GLN A 117 -2.06 -0.89 3.62
C GLN A 117 -2.04 -0.92 5.16
N GLY A 118 -0.90 -1.15 5.78
CA GLY A 118 -0.76 -1.16 7.24
C GLY A 118 -1.37 -2.36 7.95
N VAL A 119 -1.49 -3.52 7.27
CA VAL A 119 -2.19 -4.70 7.81
C VAL A 119 -1.35 -5.98 7.84
N CYS A 120 -0.15 -6.01 7.24
CA CYS A 120 0.64 -7.24 7.13
C CYS A 120 1.95 -7.24 7.94
N GLY A 121 2.39 -6.11 8.44
CA GLY A 121 3.63 -5.99 9.21
C GLY A 121 4.94 -6.13 8.43
N THR A 122 4.92 -6.43 7.12
CA THR A 122 6.15 -6.68 6.33
C THR A 122 7.12 -5.50 6.35
N CYS A 123 6.62 -4.27 6.40
CA CYS A 123 7.45 -3.06 6.42
C CYS A 123 7.84 -2.59 7.84
N LEU A 124 7.63 -3.43 8.86
CA LEU A 124 7.90 -3.06 10.24
C LEU A 124 9.33 -2.54 10.42
N THR A 125 9.45 -1.41 11.10
CA THR A 125 10.72 -0.83 11.57
C THR A 125 10.53 -0.28 12.99
N ARG A 126 11.58 0.29 13.55
CA ARG A 126 11.55 0.86 14.89
C ARG A 126 11.84 2.36 14.86
N VAL A 127 11.04 3.10 15.61
CA VAL A 127 11.29 4.51 15.94
C VAL A 127 12.31 4.56 17.08
N LEU A 128 13.38 5.32 16.90
CA LEU A 128 14.39 5.61 17.92
C LEU A 128 14.13 6.94 18.59
N GLU A 129 13.67 7.94 17.82
CA GLU A 129 13.35 9.28 18.31
C GLU A 129 12.21 9.89 17.48
N GLY A 130 11.40 10.75 18.09
CA GLY A 130 10.34 11.51 17.43
C GLY A 130 8.93 11.07 17.82
N GLU A 131 7.92 11.68 17.19
CA GLU A 131 6.50 11.43 17.48
C GLU A 131 5.82 10.79 16.26
N PRO A 132 5.65 9.46 16.27
CA PRO A 132 4.92 8.77 15.20
C PRO A 132 3.41 9.03 15.28
N VAL A 133 2.76 9.07 14.12
CA VAL A 133 1.30 9.09 13.97
C VAL A 133 0.89 7.81 13.28
N HIS A 134 0.43 6.85 14.07
CA HIS A 134 0.04 5.54 13.58
C HIS A 134 -1.27 5.61 12.80
N GLN A 135 -1.28 5.00 11.61
CA GLN A 135 -2.46 4.86 10.74
C GLN A 135 -2.68 3.40 10.33
N ASP A 136 -1.89 2.50 10.90
CA ASP A 136 -1.98 1.07 10.68
C ASP A 136 -3.06 0.41 11.56
N GLN A 137 -3.47 -0.79 11.14
CA GLN A 137 -4.38 -1.66 11.89
C GLN A 137 -3.68 -2.95 12.36
N TYR A 138 -2.37 -3.02 12.19
CA TYR A 138 -1.58 -4.21 12.49
C TYR A 138 -1.00 -4.20 13.90
N LEU A 139 -0.47 -3.05 14.34
CA LEU A 139 0.24 -2.94 15.61
C LEU A 139 -0.71 -2.86 16.80
N THR A 140 -0.41 -3.60 17.85
CA THR A 140 -1.03 -3.44 19.16
C THR A 140 -0.54 -2.16 19.86
N ASP A 141 -1.24 -1.74 20.90
CA ASP A 141 -0.84 -0.56 21.69
C ASP A 141 0.52 -0.76 22.37
N GLU A 142 0.83 -2.01 22.81
CA GLU A 142 2.11 -2.36 23.39
C GLU A 142 3.25 -2.28 22.35
N GLU A 143 3.02 -2.75 21.14
CA GLU A 143 4.00 -2.66 20.04
C GLU A 143 4.25 -1.19 19.64
N ARG A 144 3.21 -0.38 19.56
CA ARG A 144 3.33 1.09 19.33
C ARG A 144 4.13 1.75 20.46
N ALA A 145 3.83 1.43 21.70
CA ALA A 145 4.57 1.95 22.86
C ALA A 145 6.03 1.48 22.89
N SER A 146 6.35 0.33 22.33
CA SER A 146 7.72 -0.18 22.18
C SER A 146 8.50 0.43 21.01
N GLY A 147 7.87 1.33 20.24
CA GLY A 147 8.46 2.03 19.11
C GLY A 147 8.31 1.34 17.77
N CYS A 148 7.46 0.32 17.62
CA CYS A 148 7.15 -0.28 16.32
C CYS A 148 6.46 0.72 15.41
N PHE A 149 6.78 0.70 14.10
CA PHE A 149 6.27 1.65 13.13
C PHE A 149 6.12 1.00 11.74
N LEU A 150 5.03 1.30 11.05
CA LEU A 150 4.78 0.82 9.69
C LEU A 150 4.84 2.00 8.70
N PRO A 151 5.96 2.21 8.01
CA PRO A 151 6.19 3.37 7.12
C PRO A 151 5.33 3.37 5.85
N CYS A 152 4.61 2.29 5.56
CA CYS A 152 3.73 2.24 4.38
C CYS A 152 2.47 3.10 4.52
N VAL A 153 1.99 3.34 5.76
CA VAL A 153 0.77 4.14 6.00
C VAL A 153 0.96 5.18 7.09
N SER A 154 1.78 4.89 8.11
CA SER A 154 1.94 5.76 9.27
C SER A 154 2.77 6.99 8.95
N ARG A 155 2.57 8.06 9.70
CA ARG A 155 3.20 9.37 9.52
C ARG A 155 3.91 9.81 10.80
N ALA A 156 4.41 11.04 10.81
CA ALA A 156 5.04 11.61 12.00
C ALA A 156 4.83 13.12 12.07
N LYS A 157 5.06 13.68 13.26
CA LYS A 157 5.19 15.12 13.46
C LYS A 157 6.68 15.50 13.49
N GLY A 158 7.07 16.38 12.55
CA GLY A 158 8.42 16.94 12.50
C GLY A 158 9.48 15.92 12.04
N LEU A 159 10.45 15.59 12.91
CA LEU A 159 11.53 14.65 12.62
C LEU A 159 11.29 13.32 13.31
N LEU A 160 11.35 12.24 12.55
CA LEU A 160 11.30 10.86 13.03
C LEU A 160 12.65 10.19 12.76
N VAL A 161 13.25 9.55 13.75
CA VAL A 161 14.48 8.75 13.58
C VAL A 161 14.11 7.28 13.55
N LEU A 162 14.40 6.62 12.45
CA LEU A 162 14.12 5.20 12.25
C LEU A 162 15.39 4.35 12.27
N ASP A 163 15.27 3.14 12.81
CA ASP A 163 16.35 2.13 12.80
C ASP A 163 16.46 1.47 11.43
N MET A 164 17.05 2.18 10.49
CA MET A 164 17.29 1.75 9.10
C MET A 164 18.58 2.36 8.57
#